data_ae23df6ca866d829ab387fe15f94b5de
#
_entry.id   ae23df6ca866d829ab387fe15f94b5de
#
_cell.length_a   1.000
_cell.length_b   1.000
_cell.length_c   1.000
_cell.angle_alpha   90.00
_cell.angle_beta   90.00
_cell.angle_gamma   90.00
#
_symmetry.space_group_name_H-M   'P 1'
#
loop_
_entity.id
_entity.type
_entity.pdbx_description
1 polymer ?
#
loop_
_entity_poly.entity_id
_entity_poly.type
_entity_poly.pdbx_seq_one_letter_code
_entity_poly.pdbx_strand_id
1 'polypeptide(L)'
;GEKSRLMKRDMDDKSYVMDINLKKHYSIGWIGNAEGGAGTRDRYLGRFFALRFTRQSRVSLFGNMNNLNETRKPGQNGDWSPGNVRQGQNAHKIFGLDYMVNDRRTRYKLEGWAKAEHDNLTALEQTTGEAFMPNGNVYKRSGKHESQSVTSLASFHNWLFHNDLTVLKVAPYVLYEKKKKRG
;
A
#
# COMPACT_ATOMS: atom_id res chain seq x y z
N GLY A 1 -28.87 5.47 8.29
CA GLY A 1 -27.49 5.07 8.43
C GLY A 1 -27.35 3.74 9.17
N GLU A 2 -26.17 3.13 9.15
CA GLU A 2 -25.88 1.83 9.78
C GLU A 2 -26.15 1.82 11.29
N LYS A 3 -25.86 2.92 11.98
CA LYS A 3 -26.17 3.13 13.42
C LYS A 3 -27.66 3.18 13.73
N SER A 4 -28.45 3.79 12.86
CA SER A 4 -29.90 3.90 12.98
C SER A 4 -30.58 2.53 12.86
N ARG A 5 -30.08 1.67 11.97
CA ARG A 5 -30.56 0.28 11.79
C ARG A 5 -30.23 -0.60 13.00
N LEU A 6 -29.04 -0.44 13.58
CA LEU A 6 -28.59 -1.21 14.74
C LEU A 6 -29.33 -0.84 16.02
N MET A 7 -29.72 0.41 16.17
CA MET A 7 -30.35 0.89 17.41
C MET A 7 -31.88 0.98 17.33
N LYS A 8 -32.51 0.69 16.18
CA LYS A 8 -33.94 0.88 15.93
C LYS A 8 -34.46 2.28 16.35
N ARG A 9 -33.57 3.28 16.35
CA ARG A 9 -33.88 4.66 16.65
C ARG A 9 -33.55 5.54 15.46
N ASP A 10 -34.47 6.44 15.10
CA ASP A 10 -34.16 7.54 14.17
C ASP A 10 -33.18 8.49 14.88
N MET A 11 -31.93 8.41 14.50
CA MET A 11 -30.97 9.46 14.82
C MET A 11 -31.11 10.54 13.74
N ASP A 12 -31.39 11.75 14.17
CA ASP A 12 -31.52 12.94 13.33
C ASP A 12 -30.14 13.42 12.84
N ASP A 13 -29.36 12.49 12.26
CA ASP A 13 -28.09 12.75 11.64
C ASP A 13 -28.31 12.91 10.12
N LYS A 14 -28.62 14.14 9.73
CA LYS A 14 -28.81 14.55 8.32
C LYS A 14 -27.48 14.57 7.58
N SER A 15 -26.81 13.42 7.48
CA SER A 15 -25.76 13.25 6.49
C SER A 15 -26.41 13.06 5.13
N TYR A 16 -26.22 14.00 4.23
CA TYR A 16 -26.65 13.86 2.83
C TYR A 16 -25.79 12.75 2.19
N VAL A 17 -26.37 11.58 2.05
CA VAL A 17 -25.75 10.47 1.30
C VAL A 17 -26.18 10.61 -0.15
N MET A 18 -25.25 10.95 -1.02
CA MET A 18 -25.47 10.93 -2.45
C MET A 18 -25.51 9.47 -2.92
N ASP A 19 -26.72 8.93 -3.15
CA ASP A 19 -26.89 7.58 -3.69
C ASP A 19 -26.81 7.62 -5.22
N ILE A 20 -25.65 7.28 -5.77
CA ILE A 20 -25.43 7.18 -7.21
C ILE A 20 -25.77 5.77 -7.68
N ASN A 21 -26.96 5.58 -8.20
CA ASN A 21 -27.37 4.32 -8.82
C ASN A 21 -26.86 4.22 -10.27
N LEU A 22 -25.78 3.48 -10.49
CA LEU A 22 -25.30 3.13 -11.83
C LEU A 22 -26.27 2.18 -12.55
N LYS A 23 -26.52 2.44 -13.85
CA LYS A 23 -27.33 1.53 -14.69
C LYS A 23 -26.76 0.13 -14.67
N LYS A 24 -27.65 -0.90 -14.74
CA LYS A 24 -27.31 -2.33 -14.58
C LYS A 24 -26.11 -2.83 -15.41
N HIS A 25 -25.92 -2.31 -16.61
CA HIS A 25 -24.82 -2.68 -17.51
C HIS A 25 -23.44 -2.16 -17.09
N TYR A 26 -23.37 -1.09 -16.29
CA TYR A 26 -22.11 -0.47 -15.84
C TYR A 26 -21.69 -0.88 -14.43
N SER A 27 -22.42 -1.81 -13.82
CA SER A 27 -22.19 -2.22 -12.43
C SER A 27 -21.23 -3.40 -12.28
N ILE A 28 -20.67 -3.92 -13.38
CA ILE A 28 -19.69 -5.01 -13.39
C ILE A 28 -18.60 -4.64 -14.39
N GLY A 29 -17.37 -4.66 -13.97
CA GLY A 29 -16.27 -4.33 -14.85
C GLY A 29 -14.91 -4.70 -14.28
N TRP A 30 -13.92 -4.53 -15.16
CA TRP A 30 -12.50 -4.66 -14.87
C TRP A 30 -11.78 -3.38 -15.25
N ILE A 31 -10.89 -2.96 -14.41
CA ILE A 31 -9.91 -1.91 -14.69
C ILE A 31 -8.54 -2.50 -14.43
N GLY A 32 -7.61 -2.28 -15.33
CA GLY A 32 -6.26 -2.77 -15.13
C GLY A 32 -5.24 -1.93 -15.89
N ASN A 33 -4.06 -1.85 -15.34
CA ASN A 33 -2.89 -1.32 -16.01
C ASN A 33 -1.67 -2.15 -15.64
N ALA A 34 -0.70 -2.17 -16.53
CA ALA A 34 0.61 -2.77 -16.29
C ALA A 34 1.66 -1.91 -16.96
N GLU A 35 2.79 -1.75 -16.30
CA GLU A 35 3.93 -1.01 -16.80
C GLU A 35 5.20 -1.81 -16.54
N GLY A 36 6.07 -1.88 -17.52
CA GLY A 36 7.37 -2.53 -17.43
C GLY A 36 8.45 -1.69 -18.09
N GLY A 37 9.62 -1.66 -17.51
CA GLY A 37 10.76 -0.93 -18.04
C GLY A 37 12.07 -1.57 -17.62
N ALA A 38 13.06 -1.49 -18.51
CA ALA A 38 14.44 -1.85 -18.24
C ALA A 38 15.35 -0.71 -18.68
N GLY A 39 16.39 -0.46 -17.92
CA GLY A 39 17.33 0.64 -18.17
C GLY A 39 18.78 0.17 -18.09
N THR A 40 19.69 1.08 -18.36
CA THR A 40 21.13 0.85 -18.18
C THR A 40 21.46 0.60 -16.70
N ARG A 41 22.57 -0.09 -16.41
CA ARG A 41 23.06 -0.41 -15.05
C ARG A 41 22.07 -1.24 -14.26
N ASP A 42 21.46 -2.25 -14.89
CA ASP A 42 20.51 -3.21 -14.30
C ASP A 42 19.28 -2.54 -13.66
N ARG A 43 18.88 -1.38 -14.16
CA ARG A 43 17.65 -0.72 -13.69
C ARG A 43 16.43 -1.40 -14.27
N TYR A 44 15.44 -1.64 -13.40
CA TYR A 44 14.18 -2.26 -13.79
C TYR A 44 12.99 -1.63 -13.08
N LEU A 45 11.86 -1.71 -13.75
CA LEU A 45 10.54 -1.38 -13.24
C LEU A 45 9.54 -2.42 -13.73
N GLY A 46 8.74 -2.96 -12.83
CA GLY A 46 7.56 -3.76 -13.15
C GLY A 46 6.46 -3.41 -12.17
N ARG A 47 5.32 -2.94 -12.67
CA ARG A 47 4.17 -2.66 -11.83
C ARG A 47 2.88 -2.99 -12.53
N PHE A 48 1.88 -3.40 -11.75
CA PHE A 48 0.56 -3.68 -12.25
C PHE A 48 -0.49 -3.32 -11.23
N PHE A 49 -1.67 -3.05 -11.72
CA PHE A 49 -2.88 -2.88 -10.96
C PHE A 49 -4.03 -3.57 -11.70
N ALA A 50 -4.85 -4.30 -10.98
CA ALA A 50 -6.07 -4.90 -11.48
C ALA A 50 -7.21 -4.69 -10.48
N LEU A 51 -8.32 -4.17 -10.93
CA LEU A 51 -9.53 -3.97 -10.15
C LEU A 51 -10.69 -4.66 -10.84
N ARG A 52 -11.34 -5.56 -10.12
CA ARG A 52 -12.64 -6.11 -10.47
C ARG A 52 -13.70 -5.51 -9.56
N PHE A 53 -14.75 -4.99 -10.14
CA PHE A 53 -15.90 -4.50 -9.38
C PHE A 53 -17.20 -5.11 -9.89
N THR A 54 -18.11 -5.34 -8.97
CA THR A 54 -19.47 -5.76 -9.21
C THR A 54 -20.40 -4.91 -8.34
N ARG A 55 -21.70 -5.12 -8.42
CA ARG A 55 -22.65 -4.42 -7.52
C ARG A 55 -22.41 -4.69 -6.06
N GLN A 56 -21.77 -5.80 -5.72
CA GLN A 56 -21.66 -6.31 -4.35
C GLN A 56 -20.23 -6.47 -3.91
N SER A 57 -19.29 -6.44 -4.82
CA SER A 57 -17.88 -6.68 -4.51
C SER A 57 -16.96 -5.76 -5.29
N ARG A 58 -15.88 -5.40 -4.64
CA ARG A 58 -14.73 -4.73 -5.22
C ARG A 58 -13.50 -5.48 -4.74
N VAL A 59 -12.67 -5.92 -5.67
CA VAL A 59 -11.41 -6.60 -5.37
C VAL A 59 -10.33 -5.97 -6.22
N SER A 60 -9.29 -5.44 -5.60
CA SER A 60 -8.13 -4.90 -6.28
C SER A 60 -6.86 -5.68 -5.90
N LEU A 61 -6.01 -5.85 -6.89
CA LEU A 61 -4.72 -6.50 -6.78
C LEU A 61 -3.67 -5.57 -7.37
N PHE A 62 -2.54 -5.38 -6.70
CA PHE A 62 -1.47 -4.56 -7.22
C PHE A 62 -0.09 -5.11 -6.83
N GLY A 63 0.88 -4.79 -7.66
CA GLY A 63 2.27 -5.05 -7.39
C GLY A 63 3.17 -3.97 -8.00
N ASN A 64 4.25 -3.64 -7.33
CA ASN A 64 5.30 -2.78 -7.83
C ASN A 64 6.66 -3.36 -7.43
N MET A 65 7.52 -3.54 -8.39
CA MET A 65 8.86 -4.07 -8.21
C MET A 65 9.83 -3.20 -9.01
N ASN A 66 10.72 -2.52 -8.34
CA ASN A 66 11.69 -1.64 -8.99
C ASN A 66 12.98 -1.46 -8.17
N ASN A 67 14.03 -0.98 -8.83
CA ASN A 67 15.25 -0.51 -8.20
C ASN A 67 15.59 0.95 -8.62
N LEU A 68 14.54 1.74 -8.84
CA LEU A 68 14.61 3.13 -9.28
C LEU A 68 14.55 4.14 -8.11
N ASN A 69 14.71 3.67 -6.90
CA ASN A 69 14.64 4.51 -5.68
C ASN A 69 13.24 5.07 -5.36
N GLU A 70 12.19 4.49 -5.91
CA GLU A 70 10.82 4.95 -5.71
C GLU A 70 9.95 3.94 -4.96
N THR A 71 9.00 4.46 -4.17
CA THR A 71 8.03 3.67 -3.41
C THR A 71 6.62 4.12 -3.77
N ARG A 72 6.19 3.79 -4.99
CA ARG A 72 4.83 4.13 -5.45
C ARG A 72 3.84 3.04 -5.10
N LYS A 73 2.64 3.47 -4.74
CA LYS A 73 1.46 2.62 -4.52
C LYS A 73 0.34 3.10 -5.40
N PRO A 74 -0.52 2.22 -5.91
CA PRO A 74 -1.67 2.64 -6.69
C PRO A 74 -2.71 3.29 -5.78
N GLY A 75 -3.37 4.32 -6.27
CA GLY A 75 -4.59 4.87 -5.72
C GLY A 75 -5.79 3.95 -5.99
N GLN A 76 -6.98 4.37 -5.56
CA GLN A 76 -8.20 3.56 -5.68
C GLN A 76 -8.61 3.26 -7.12
N ASN A 77 -8.19 4.08 -8.06
CA ASN A 77 -8.49 3.94 -9.49
C ASN A 77 -7.32 3.40 -10.31
N GLY A 78 -6.25 2.95 -9.65
CA GLY A 78 -5.06 2.42 -10.31
C GLY A 78 -4.07 3.48 -10.79
N ASP A 79 -4.26 4.74 -10.43
CA ASP A 79 -3.28 5.79 -10.62
C ASP A 79 -2.11 5.59 -9.64
N TRP A 80 -0.89 5.75 -10.15
CA TRP A 80 0.31 5.59 -9.34
C TRP A 80 0.75 6.94 -8.76
N SER A 81 0.50 7.15 -7.48
CA SER A 81 0.94 8.36 -6.77
C SER A 81 2.45 8.51 -6.81
N PRO A 82 2.98 9.74 -6.87
CA PRO A 82 4.40 9.99 -6.69
C PRO A 82 4.88 9.39 -5.36
N GLY A 83 5.93 8.60 -5.43
CA GLY A 83 6.57 8.02 -4.24
C GLY A 83 7.62 8.96 -3.67
N ASN A 84 7.96 8.76 -2.40
CA ASN A 84 9.10 9.44 -1.81
C ASN A 84 10.39 8.85 -2.37
N VAL A 85 11.29 9.70 -2.83
CA VAL A 85 12.65 9.31 -3.21
C VAL A 85 13.47 9.18 -1.94
N ARG A 86 14.05 8.00 -1.70
CA ARG A 86 14.96 7.76 -0.57
C ARG A 86 16.40 8.05 -0.97
N GLN A 87 17.20 8.54 -0.02
CA GLN A 87 18.64 8.67 -0.23
C GLN A 87 19.28 7.27 -0.32
N GLY A 88 20.28 7.11 -1.20
CA GLY A 88 20.95 5.83 -1.45
C GLY A 88 20.32 5.06 -2.61
N GLN A 89 20.62 3.79 -2.70
CA GLN A 89 20.11 2.87 -3.72
C GLN A 89 19.08 1.94 -3.07
N ASN A 90 17.82 2.06 -3.48
CA ASN A 90 16.74 1.25 -2.93
C ASN A 90 16.11 0.36 -4.01
N ALA A 91 16.04 -0.94 -3.73
CA ALA A 91 15.19 -1.88 -4.46
C ALA A 91 13.93 -2.14 -3.65
N HIS A 92 12.79 -1.76 -4.19
CA HIS A 92 11.48 -1.84 -3.55
C HIS A 92 10.60 -2.87 -4.24
N LYS A 93 9.98 -3.74 -3.47
CA LYS A 93 8.99 -4.70 -3.93
C LYS A 93 7.78 -4.65 -3.03
N ILE A 94 6.62 -4.44 -3.60
CA ILE A 94 5.36 -4.46 -2.88
C ILE A 94 4.32 -5.26 -3.67
N PHE A 95 3.54 -6.02 -2.95
CA PHE A 95 2.37 -6.72 -3.45
C PHE A 95 1.22 -6.49 -2.49
N GLY A 96 0.03 -6.22 -3.00
CA GLY A 96 -1.12 -5.97 -2.16
C GLY A 96 -2.44 -6.39 -2.79
N LEU A 97 -3.37 -6.70 -1.89
CA LEU A 97 -4.75 -7.06 -2.17
C LEU A 97 -5.65 -6.18 -1.30
N ASP A 98 -6.71 -5.66 -1.88
CA ASP A 98 -7.79 -4.98 -1.18
C ASP A 98 -9.13 -5.55 -1.65
N TYR A 99 -10.06 -5.76 -0.73
CA TYR A 99 -11.37 -6.30 -1.07
C TYR A 99 -12.49 -5.70 -0.23
N MET A 100 -13.64 -5.59 -0.84
CA MET A 100 -14.91 -5.29 -0.20
C MET A 100 -16.01 -6.16 -0.82
N VAL A 101 -16.75 -6.88 -0.01
CA VAL A 101 -17.87 -7.72 -0.44
C VAL A 101 -19.07 -7.45 0.45
N ASN A 102 -20.21 -7.16 -0.15
CA ASN A 102 -21.46 -6.90 0.55
C ASN A 102 -22.53 -7.90 0.08
N ASP A 103 -23.31 -8.46 1.01
CA ASP A 103 -24.49 -9.25 0.65
C ASP A 103 -25.66 -8.35 0.18
N ARG A 104 -26.44 -8.81 -0.78
CA ARG A 104 -27.66 -8.11 -1.26
C ARG A 104 -28.67 -7.85 -0.15
N ARG A 105 -28.81 -8.79 0.77
CA ARG A 105 -29.71 -8.70 1.92
C ARG A 105 -29.05 -8.07 3.13
N THR A 106 -27.85 -7.51 2.95
CA THR A 106 -27.05 -6.87 4.01
C THR A 106 -26.77 -7.77 5.21
N ARG A 107 -26.79 -9.09 5.06
CA ARG A 107 -26.49 -10.05 6.11
C ARG A 107 -25.01 -10.10 6.48
N TYR A 108 -24.15 -9.76 5.53
CA TYR A 108 -22.73 -9.61 5.80
C TYR A 108 -22.08 -8.51 4.97
N LYS A 109 -21.05 -7.93 5.53
CA LYS A 109 -20.13 -7.01 4.88
C LYS A 109 -18.71 -7.46 5.24
N LEU A 110 -17.92 -7.76 4.22
CA LEU A 110 -16.53 -8.18 4.36
C LEU A 110 -15.66 -7.14 3.69
N GLU A 111 -14.72 -6.58 4.41
CA GLU A 111 -13.75 -5.65 3.87
C GLU A 111 -12.38 -5.92 4.48
N GLY A 112 -11.33 -5.66 3.74
CA GLY A 112 -9.99 -5.83 4.23
C GLY A 112 -8.93 -5.65 3.17
N TRP A 113 -7.69 -5.62 3.64
CA TRP A 113 -6.52 -5.53 2.79
C TRP A 113 -5.38 -6.39 3.36
N ALA A 114 -4.51 -6.82 2.46
CA ALA A 114 -3.26 -7.49 2.80
C ALA A 114 -2.13 -6.91 1.94
N LYS A 115 -0.95 -6.78 2.52
CA LYS A 115 0.21 -6.17 1.87
C LYS A 115 1.48 -6.88 2.31
N ALA A 116 2.32 -7.28 1.36
CA ALA A 116 3.69 -7.73 1.56
C ALA A 116 4.64 -6.71 0.93
N GLU A 117 5.69 -6.32 1.65
CA GLU A 117 6.64 -5.31 1.21
C GLU A 117 8.07 -5.76 1.54
N HIS A 118 8.99 -5.57 0.61
CA HIS A 118 10.41 -5.87 0.79
C HIS A 118 11.25 -4.75 0.21
N ASP A 119 12.06 -4.14 1.08
CA ASP A 119 12.98 -3.05 0.75
C ASP A 119 14.42 -3.50 0.97
N ASN A 120 15.28 -3.25 -0.02
CA ASN A 120 16.74 -3.35 0.11
C ASN A 120 17.33 -1.97 -0.13
N LEU A 121 17.81 -1.34 0.94
CA LEU A 121 18.46 -0.03 0.89
C LEU A 121 19.96 -0.21 1.06
N THR A 122 20.73 0.35 0.14
CA THR A 122 22.18 0.47 0.22
C THR A 122 22.55 1.95 0.19
N ALA A 123 23.20 2.43 1.22
CA ALA A 123 23.69 3.80 1.32
C ALA A 123 25.21 3.81 1.42
N LEU A 124 25.84 4.64 0.61
CA LEU A 124 27.26 4.94 0.67
C LEU A 124 27.40 6.41 1.04
N GLU A 125 27.91 6.66 2.22
CA GLU A 125 28.25 8.00 2.67
C GLU A 125 29.76 8.20 2.60
N GLN A 126 30.20 9.24 1.92
CA GLN A 126 31.58 9.60 1.83
C GLN A 126 31.76 11.03 2.30
N THR A 127 32.50 11.19 3.38
CA THR A 127 32.81 12.52 3.95
C THR A 127 34.28 12.81 3.73
N THR A 128 34.56 13.96 3.12
CA THR A 128 35.92 14.49 2.97
C THR A 128 36.01 15.77 3.81
N GLY A 129 36.91 15.78 4.77
CA GLY A 129 37.23 16.93 5.58
C GLY A 129 38.63 17.46 5.27
N GLU A 130 38.77 18.77 5.18
CA GLU A 130 40.06 19.45 5.06
C GLU A 130 40.30 20.29 6.31
N ALA A 131 41.41 20.06 6.94
CA ALA A 131 41.84 20.90 8.07
C ALA A 131 43.03 21.76 7.63
N PHE A 132 42.88 23.06 7.72
CA PHE A 132 43.90 24.04 7.40
C PHE A 132 44.85 24.20 8.60
N MET A 133 46.10 23.83 8.42
CA MET A 133 47.12 23.97 9.46
C MET A 133 48.29 24.83 8.99
N PRO A 134 49.04 25.49 9.89
CA PRO A 134 50.16 26.35 9.53
C PRO A 134 51.25 25.64 8.69
N ASN A 135 51.36 24.32 8.85
CA ASN A 135 52.38 23.48 8.20
C ASN A 135 51.86 22.69 6.99
N GLY A 136 50.65 23.01 6.48
CA GLY A 136 50.04 22.37 5.34
C GLY A 136 48.66 21.78 5.68
N ASN A 137 47.83 21.60 4.65
CA ASN A 137 46.45 21.09 4.81
C ASN A 137 46.44 19.58 5.05
N VAL A 138 45.61 19.15 5.98
CA VAL A 138 45.38 17.73 6.25
C VAL A 138 44.00 17.33 5.71
N TYR A 139 43.99 16.34 4.83
CA TYR A 139 42.75 15.79 4.24
C TYR A 139 42.36 14.51 4.98
N LYS A 140 41.14 14.48 5.51
CA LYS A 140 40.53 13.29 6.11
C LYS A 140 39.39 12.81 5.23
N ARG A 141 39.49 11.59 4.76
CA ARG A 141 38.41 10.92 4.00
C ARG A 141 37.85 9.80 4.85
N SER A 142 36.56 9.82 5.07
CA SER A 142 35.82 8.78 5.78
C SER A 142 34.73 8.24 4.85
N GLY A 143 34.62 6.91 4.74
CA GLY A 143 33.56 6.25 3.99
C GLY A 143 32.76 5.34 4.92
N LYS A 144 31.43 5.44 4.85
CA LYS A 144 30.51 4.55 5.54
C LYS A 144 29.64 3.85 4.50
N HIS A 145 29.65 2.52 4.54
CA HIS A 145 28.77 1.68 3.73
C HIS A 145 27.73 1.05 4.64
N GLU A 146 26.47 1.29 4.39
CA GLU A 146 25.35 0.73 5.17
C GLU A 146 24.39 0.00 4.23
N SER A 147 24.06 -1.24 4.54
CA SER A 147 23.06 -2.02 3.84
C SER A 147 21.94 -2.43 4.80
N GLN A 148 20.71 -2.15 4.43
CA GLN A 148 19.53 -2.49 5.23
C GLN A 148 18.52 -3.23 4.36
N SER A 149 18.02 -4.36 4.86
CA SER A 149 16.91 -5.10 4.27
C SER A 149 15.75 -5.13 5.25
N VAL A 150 14.57 -4.75 4.78
CA VAL A 150 13.32 -4.74 5.55
C VAL A 150 12.29 -5.56 4.81
N THR A 151 11.71 -6.54 5.49
CA THR A 151 10.56 -7.31 4.97
C THR A 151 9.40 -7.11 5.93
N SER A 152 8.26 -6.71 5.41
CA SER A 152 7.04 -6.53 6.18
C SER A 152 5.84 -7.23 5.53
N LEU A 153 4.98 -7.78 6.37
CA LEU A 153 3.68 -8.31 6.01
C LEU A 153 2.65 -7.65 6.91
N ALA A 154 1.63 -7.06 6.33
CA ALA A 154 0.55 -6.45 7.08
C ALA A 154 -0.78 -6.82 6.44
N SER A 155 -1.76 -7.17 7.26
CA SER A 155 -3.14 -7.33 6.82
C SER A 155 -4.10 -6.82 7.89
N PHE A 156 -5.23 -6.33 7.42
CA PHE A 156 -6.33 -5.89 8.25
C PHE A 156 -7.63 -6.29 7.59
N HIS A 157 -8.53 -6.85 8.39
CA HIS A 157 -9.85 -7.29 7.93
C HIS A 157 -10.91 -6.78 8.88
N ASN A 158 -12.09 -6.49 8.35
CA ASN A 158 -13.26 -6.10 9.10
C ASN A 158 -14.47 -6.82 8.51
N TRP A 159 -14.98 -7.80 9.24
CA TRP A 159 -16.08 -8.65 8.83
C TRP A 159 -17.27 -8.41 9.74
N LEU A 160 -18.36 -8.00 9.15
CA LEU A 160 -19.61 -7.76 9.83
C LEU A 160 -20.64 -8.78 9.35
N PHE A 161 -21.19 -9.54 10.25
CA PHE A 161 -22.30 -10.46 10.01
C PHE A 161 -23.47 -10.03 10.86
N HIS A 162 -24.66 -10.00 10.29
CA HIS A 162 -25.85 -9.70 11.07
C HIS A 162 -27.07 -10.45 10.54
N ASN A 163 -27.97 -10.75 11.45
CA ASN A 163 -29.32 -11.17 11.19
C ASN A 163 -30.29 -10.31 12.02
N ASP A 164 -31.57 -10.65 12.05
CA ASP A 164 -32.59 -9.85 12.75
C ASP A 164 -32.36 -9.71 14.25
N LEU A 165 -31.61 -10.61 14.86
CA LEU A 165 -31.40 -10.71 16.31
C LEU A 165 -29.96 -10.49 16.76
N THR A 166 -28.97 -10.72 15.88
CA THR A 166 -27.57 -10.79 16.28
C THR A 166 -26.68 -10.02 15.31
N VAL A 167 -25.69 -9.33 15.85
CA VAL A 167 -24.60 -8.68 15.10
C VAL A 167 -23.28 -9.24 15.60
N LEU A 168 -22.49 -9.81 14.68
CA LEU A 168 -21.14 -10.28 14.94
C LEU A 168 -20.15 -9.46 14.10
N LYS A 169 -19.19 -8.84 14.78
CA LYS A 169 -18.06 -8.15 14.15
C LYS A 169 -16.77 -8.89 14.46
N VAL A 170 -16.02 -9.23 13.41
CA VAL A 170 -14.70 -9.87 13.52
C VAL A 170 -13.69 -9.00 12.78
N ALA A 171 -12.59 -8.66 13.44
CA ALA A 171 -11.58 -7.77 12.89
C ALA A 171 -10.16 -8.37 13.07
N PRO A 172 -9.79 -9.42 12.33
CA PRO A 172 -8.46 -10.00 12.40
C PRO A 172 -7.43 -9.10 11.71
N TYR A 173 -6.21 -9.09 12.27
CA TYR A 173 -5.08 -8.39 11.68
C TYR A 173 -3.79 -9.19 11.85
N VAL A 174 -2.85 -8.98 10.94
CA VAL A 174 -1.49 -9.53 11.02
C VAL A 174 -0.51 -8.40 10.78
N LEU A 175 0.53 -8.35 11.61
CA LEU A 175 1.66 -7.45 11.47
C LEU A 175 2.93 -8.24 11.70
N TYR A 176 3.81 -8.24 10.70
CA TYR A 176 5.13 -8.85 10.76
C TYR A 176 6.16 -7.92 10.13
N GLU A 177 7.27 -7.69 10.81
CA GLU A 177 8.39 -6.93 10.29
C GLU A 177 9.72 -7.59 10.67
N LYS A 178 10.59 -7.75 9.68
CA LYS A 178 11.96 -8.25 9.87
C LYS A 178 12.96 -7.27 9.26
N LYS A 179 13.85 -6.77 10.09
CA LYS A 179 14.95 -5.88 9.68
C LYS A 179 16.30 -6.60 9.80
N LYS A 180 17.13 -6.46 8.76
CA LYS A 180 18.54 -6.85 8.78
C LYS A 180 19.38 -5.63 8.41
N LYS A 181 20.40 -5.33 9.21
CA LYS A 181 21.40 -4.29 8.93
C LYS A 181 22.76 -4.94 8.84
N ARG A 182 23.56 -4.46 7.89
CA ARG A 182 25.00 -4.74 7.76
C ARG A 182 25.68 -3.37 7.60
N GLY A 183 26.64 -3.10 8.43
CA GLY A 183 27.51 -1.94 8.39
C GLY A 183 28.94 -2.37 8.14
#